data_f440b72f35da6bff5b62490d2fd2044e
#
_entry.id   f440b72f35da6bff5b62490d2fd2044e
#
_cell.length_a   1.000
_cell.length_b   1.000
_cell.length_c   1.000
_cell.angle_alpha   90.00
_cell.angle_beta   90.00
_cell.angle_gamma   90.00
#
_symmetry.space_group_name_H-M   'P 1'
#
loop_
_entity.id
_entity.type
_entity.pdbx_description
1 polymer ?
#
loop_
_entity_poly.entity_id
_entity_poly.type
_entity_poly.pdbx_seq_one_letter_code
_entity_poly.pdbx_strand_id
1 'polypeptide(L)'
;KLNLENMNLALNKLKKTYKIYAPKVFEGAGTFSDTDRVRYGEVSTIEEIEFNEKSSYSYKETILPIRQTLFFFTEDDCKEAEVDERPALIFLRSCEIHSLKRIDDIYLRNGFEDIYYKKMRERAKFVLIGCEKSFENCFCVSMGTNKTDEYNAYIKVDGQDVYLDIKDEEIANIIASIEKEEKEVTPDFVKENEVNVNIPENLSLEVMKSTMWNEYNERCIACGRCNFVCPTCTCFTMQDITYKDNKNAGERRRVWASCHVDGYTDMAGGHSFRKEKGQKMRFKTLHKVYDYKKKWGYHMCVGCGRCDDICPEYISFSTIVNKLEGAMNEVKNND
;
A
#
# COMPACT_ATOMS: atom_id res chain seq x y z
N LYS A 1 25.81 6.39 -13.47
CA LYS A 1 25.18 7.66 -13.77
C LYS A 1 24.82 7.70 -15.24
N LEU A 2 23.63 8.18 -15.58
CA LEU A 2 23.08 8.41 -16.93
C LEU A 2 22.62 9.87 -17.04
N ASN A 3 22.44 10.36 -18.26
CA ASN A 3 21.60 11.54 -18.50
C ASN A 3 20.14 11.12 -18.73
N LEU A 4 19.21 12.08 -18.80
CA LEU A 4 17.77 11.80 -18.98
C LEU A 4 17.49 11.05 -20.30
N GLU A 5 18.16 11.36 -21.40
CA GLU A 5 17.98 10.70 -22.69
C GLU A 5 18.39 9.22 -22.60
N ASN A 6 19.55 8.91 -22.02
CA ASN A 6 20.01 7.54 -21.81
C ASN A 6 19.11 6.78 -20.82
N MET A 7 18.54 7.47 -19.81
CA MET A 7 17.56 6.86 -18.93
C MET A 7 16.26 6.51 -19.67
N ASN A 8 15.79 7.36 -20.58
CA ASN A 8 14.63 7.05 -21.42
C ASN A 8 14.92 5.88 -22.38
N LEU A 9 16.14 5.77 -22.91
CA LEU A 9 16.56 4.59 -23.66
C LEU A 9 16.54 3.31 -22.78
N ALA A 10 16.97 3.42 -21.51
CA ALA A 10 16.91 2.33 -20.55
C ALA A 10 15.46 1.89 -20.28
N LEU A 11 14.56 2.83 -19.99
CA LEU A 11 13.14 2.55 -19.78
C LEU A 11 12.50 1.89 -21.02
N ASN A 12 12.83 2.37 -22.23
CA ASN A 12 12.33 1.78 -23.47
C ASN A 12 12.79 0.32 -23.68
N LYS A 13 14.01 -0.03 -23.23
CA LYS A 13 14.46 -1.42 -23.26
C LYS A 13 13.78 -2.26 -22.20
N LEU A 14 13.70 -1.77 -20.97
CA LEU A 14 13.01 -2.44 -19.85
C LEU A 14 11.54 -2.68 -20.15
N LYS A 15 10.86 -1.75 -20.82
CA LYS A 15 9.45 -1.84 -21.21
C LYS A 15 9.13 -3.01 -22.16
N LYS A 16 10.14 -3.52 -22.88
CA LYS A 16 9.95 -4.73 -23.71
C LYS A 16 9.74 -5.99 -22.87
N THR A 17 10.32 -6.01 -21.67
CA THR A 17 10.21 -7.13 -20.71
C THR A 17 9.17 -6.88 -19.63
N TYR A 18 9.14 -5.66 -19.07
CA TYR A 18 8.35 -5.30 -17.91
C TYR A 18 7.23 -4.33 -18.24
N LYS A 19 6.13 -4.42 -17.50
CA LYS A 19 5.23 -3.29 -17.26
C LYS A 19 5.86 -2.40 -16.19
N ILE A 20 6.08 -1.14 -16.49
CA ILE A 20 6.76 -0.22 -15.58
C ILE A 20 5.71 0.65 -14.90
N TYR A 21 5.62 0.56 -13.57
CA TYR A 21 4.70 1.36 -12.76
C TYR A 21 5.46 2.30 -11.83
N ALA A 22 5.02 3.55 -11.79
CA ALA A 22 5.59 4.57 -10.92
C ALA A 22 4.50 5.54 -10.43
N PRO A 23 4.77 6.35 -9.39
CA PRO A 23 3.96 7.53 -9.10
C PRO A 23 3.93 8.44 -10.32
N LYS A 24 2.73 8.86 -10.75
CA LYS A 24 2.48 9.67 -11.95
C LYS A 24 1.38 10.68 -11.66
N VAL A 25 1.49 11.87 -12.23
CA VAL A 25 0.45 12.89 -12.19
C VAL A 25 -0.68 12.52 -13.15
N PHE A 26 -1.90 12.54 -12.67
CA PHE A 26 -3.13 12.44 -13.45
C PHE A 26 -3.82 13.79 -13.42
N GLU A 27 -3.73 14.52 -14.52
CA GLU A 27 -4.30 15.85 -14.68
C GLU A 27 -5.83 15.83 -14.54
N GLY A 28 -6.39 16.78 -13.80
CA GLY A 28 -7.83 16.90 -13.58
C GLY A 28 -8.48 15.73 -12.83
N ALA A 29 -7.70 14.80 -12.27
CA ALA A 29 -8.20 13.64 -11.54
C ALA A 29 -8.22 13.83 -10.02
N GLY A 30 -8.03 15.05 -9.55
CA GLY A 30 -8.05 15.43 -8.15
C GLY A 30 -9.44 15.41 -7.52
N THR A 31 -9.54 15.95 -6.31
CA THR A 31 -10.83 16.05 -5.60
C THR A 31 -11.77 17.04 -6.25
N PHE A 32 -11.21 18.09 -6.83
CA PHE A 32 -11.93 19.12 -7.60
C PHE A 32 -11.50 19.03 -9.06
N SER A 33 -12.34 19.49 -9.97
CA SER A 33 -12.14 19.37 -11.42
C SER A 33 -10.91 20.11 -11.97
N ASP A 34 -10.37 21.04 -11.21
CA ASP A 34 -9.19 21.84 -11.52
C ASP A 34 -7.92 21.41 -10.76
N THR A 35 -7.98 20.25 -10.10
CA THR A 35 -6.84 19.71 -9.34
C THR A 35 -6.36 18.40 -9.91
N ASP A 36 -5.06 18.16 -9.79
CA ASP A 36 -4.39 16.96 -10.22
C ASP A 36 -4.32 15.93 -9.08
N ARG A 37 -3.95 14.72 -9.43
CA ARG A 37 -3.72 13.66 -8.45
C ARG A 37 -2.54 12.80 -8.82
N VAL A 38 -1.63 12.61 -7.88
CA VAL A 38 -0.56 11.63 -8.02
C VAL A 38 -1.07 10.25 -7.62
N ARG A 39 -0.95 9.28 -8.53
CA ARG A 39 -1.27 7.86 -8.32
C ARG A 39 -0.23 7.00 -9.01
N TYR A 40 -0.27 5.69 -8.76
CA TYR A 40 0.49 4.73 -9.54
C TYR A 40 -0.14 4.56 -10.93
N GLY A 41 0.69 4.63 -11.97
CA GLY A 41 0.31 4.44 -13.36
C GLY A 41 1.45 3.83 -14.16
N GLU A 42 1.15 3.28 -15.33
CA GLU A 42 2.16 2.81 -16.28
C GLU A 42 2.90 4.01 -16.86
N VAL A 43 4.23 3.95 -16.88
CA VAL A 43 5.12 5.00 -17.37
C VAL A 43 6.03 4.49 -18.47
N SER A 44 6.45 5.39 -19.33
CA SER A 44 7.29 5.09 -20.48
C SER A 44 8.58 5.91 -20.50
N THR A 45 8.59 7.07 -19.86
CA THR A 45 9.71 7.98 -19.76
C THR A 45 9.95 8.43 -18.34
N ILE A 46 11.13 8.96 -18.06
CA ILE A 46 11.52 9.43 -16.73
C ILE A 46 10.71 10.66 -16.31
N GLU A 47 10.32 11.50 -17.25
CA GLU A 47 9.55 12.72 -17.05
C GLU A 47 8.11 12.44 -16.60
N GLU A 48 7.58 11.25 -16.86
CA GLU A 48 6.27 10.83 -16.38
C GLU A 48 6.28 10.44 -14.90
N ILE A 49 7.47 10.21 -14.32
CA ILE A 49 7.60 9.75 -12.91
C ILE A 49 7.61 10.94 -11.96
N GLU A 50 6.67 10.91 -10.99
CA GLU A 50 6.61 11.91 -9.94
C GLU A 50 7.49 11.51 -8.74
N PHE A 51 8.59 12.23 -8.56
CA PHE A 51 9.57 12.00 -7.49
C PHE A 51 9.32 12.84 -6.24
N ASN A 52 8.70 14.00 -6.37
CA ASN A 52 8.63 15.02 -5.32
C ASN A 52 7.35 14.94 -4.50
N GLU A 53 6.29 14.34 -5.03
CA GLU A 53 5.03 14.18 -4.33
C GLU A 53 4.75 12.73 -3.93
N LYS A 54 4.01 12.58 -2.85
CA LYS A 54 3.53 11.28 -2.38
C LYS A 54 2.25 10.91 -3.11
N SER A 55 2.20 9.71 -3.69
CA SER A 55 0.98 9.21 -4.33
C SER A 55 -0.19 9.11 -3.32
N SER A 56 -1.37 9.55 -3.72
CA SER A 56 -2.58 9.48 -2.87
C SER A 56 -2.98 8.04 -2.55
N TYR A 57 -2.82 7.12 -3.52
CA TYR A 57 -3.00 5.68 -3.34
C TYR A 57 -1.65 4.98 -3.37
N SER A 58 -1.53 3.88 -2.65
CA SER A 58 -0.30 3.08 -2.66
C SER A 58 -0.17 2.28 -3.95
N TYR A 59 1.06 1.81 -4.23
CA TYR A 59 1.35 0.88 -5.33
C TYR A 59 0.53 -0.42 -5.29
N LYS A 60 -0.13 -0.72 -4.19
CA LYS A 60 -0.82 -2.00 -3.94
C LYS A 60 -1.74 -2.41 -5.08
N GLU A 61 -2.36 -1.45 -5.79
CA GLU A 61 -3.23 -1.72 -6.93
C GLU A 61 -2.50 -2.39 -8.12
N THR A 62 -1.17 -2.29 -8.20
CA THR A 62 -0.36 -2.91 -9.27
C THR A 62 -0.13 -4.41 -9.07
N ILE A 63 -0.18 -4.89 -7.82
CA ILE A 63 0.02 -6.31 -7.47
C ILE A 63 -1.22 -6.96 -6.84
N LEU A 64 -2.14 -6.16 -6.36
CA LEU A 64 -3.45 -6.54 -5.85
C LEU A 64 -4.49 -5.64 -6.51
N PRO A 65 -5.00 -5.97 -7.69
CA PRO A 65 -5.99 -5.15 -8.40
C PRO A 65 -7.22 -4.86 -7.53
N ILE A 66 -7.76 -3.63 -7.63
CA ILE A 66 -8.96 -3.21 -6.88
C ILE A 66 -10.11 -4.17 -7.12
N ARG A 67 -10.23 -4.65 -8.35
CA ARG A 67 -11.17 -5.68 -8.77
C ARG A 67 -10.44 -6.69 -9.65
N GLN A 68 -10.55 -7.97 -9.30
CA GLN A 68 -9.93 -9.06 -10.02
C GLN A 68 -10.95 -10.18 -10.26
N THR A 69 -11.20 -10.52 -11.51
CA THR A 69 -11.91 -11.75 -11.86
C THR A 69 -10.96 -12.93 -11.62
N LEU A 70 -11.38 -13.87 -10.79
CA LEU A 70 -10.58 -15.05 -10.45
C LEU A 70 -10.84 -16.17 -11.47
N PHE A 71 -12.11 -16.41 -11.76
CA PHE A 71 -12.52 -17.40 -12.74
C PHE A 71 -13.91 -17.08 -13.30
N PHE A 72 -14.17 -17.60 -14.49
CA PHE A 72 -15.46 -17.68 -15.11
C PHE A 72 -16.07 -19.05 -14.87
N PHE A 73 -17.38 -19.16 -14.78
CA PHE A 73 -18.08 -20.41 -14.55
C PHE A 73 -19.33 -20.52 -15.43
N THR A 74 -19.67 -21.76 -15.76
CA THR A 74 -20.96 -22.18 -16.30
C THR A 74 -21.54 -23.26 -15.40
N GLU A 75 -22.66 -23.91 -15.78
CA GLU A 75 -23.20 -25.06 -15.03
C GLU A 75 -22.18 -26.22 -14.94
N ASP A 76 -21.43 -26.46 -16.01
CA ASP A 76 -20.62 -27.65 -16.18
C ASP A 76 -19.10 -27.37 -16.21
N ASP A 77 -18.67 -26.11 -16.30
CA ASP A 77 -17.27 -25.75 -16.50
C ASP A 77 -16.82 -24.53 -15.69
N CYS A 78 -15.52 -24.48 -15.41
CA CYS A 78 -14.88 -23.36 -14.72
C CYS A 78 -13.53 -23.06 -15.39
N LYS A 79 -13.34 -21.82 -15.84
CA LYS A 79 -12.11 -21.37 -16.48
C LYS A 79 -11.48 -20.23 -15.69
N GLU A 80 -10.20 -20.37 -15.34
CA GLU A 80 -9.42 -19.28 -14.72
C GLU A 80 -9.36 -18.06 -15.67
N ALA A 81 -9.44 -16.86 -15.12
CA ALA A 81 -9.32 -15.64 -15.90
C ALA A 81 -7.90 -15.50 -16.46
N GLU A 82 -7.78 -15.10 -17.71
CA GLU A 82 -6.48 -14.77 -18.30
C GLU A 82 -5.93 -13.48 -17.68
N VAL A 83 -4.66 -13.53 -17.26
CA VAL A 83 -3.96 -12.38 -16.68
C VAL A 83 -2.78 -12.04 -17.59
N ASP A 84 -2.51 -10.76 -17.76
CA ASP A 84 -1.28 -10.36 -18.46
C ASP A 84 -0.06 -10.88 -17.69
N GLU A 85 0.71 -11.72 -18.35
CA GLU A 85 1.82 -12.45 -17.74
C GLU A 85 3.14 -11.66 -17.69
N ARG A 86 3.20 -10.46 -18.29
CA ARG A 86 4.42 -9.65 -18.26
C ARG A 86 4.79 -9.29 -16.83
N PRO A 87 6.07 -9.44 -16.45
CA PRO A 87 6.56 -9.01 -15.15
C PRO A 87 6.32 -7.50 -14.92
N ALA A 88 6.20 -7.11 -13.67
CA ALA A 88 6.09 -5.71 -13.28
C ALA A 88 7.40 -5.19 -12.71
N LEU A 89 7.81 -3.99 -13.13
CA LEU A 89 8.88 -3.21 -12.51
C LEU A 89 8.23 -2.00 -11.84
N ILE A 90 8.26 -1.96 -10.52
CA ILE A 90 7.48 -1.01 -9.74
C ILE A 90 8.40 -0.11 -8.94
N PHE A 91 8.23 1.20 -9.12
CA PHE A 91 9.00 2.21 -8.40
C PHE A 91 8.36 2.47 -7.03
N LEU A 92 9.08 2.21 -5.95
CA LEU A 92 8.57 2.24 -4.58
C LEU A 92 9.43 3.06 -3.65
N ARG A 93 8.83 3.69 -2.66
CA ARG A 93 9.55 4.27 -1.52
C ARG A 93 9.84 3.20 -0.47
N SER A 94 10.79 3.45 0.44
CA SER A 94 11.18 2.50 1.48
C SER A 94 10.00 1.94 2.28
N CYS A 95 9.11 2.80 2.78
CA CYS A 95 7.92 2.37 3.54
C CYS A 95 6.98 1.47 2.72
N GLU A 96 6.95 1.62 1.39
CA GLU A 96 6.15 0.77 0.50
C GLU A 96 6.82 -0.58 0.30
N ILE A 97 8.14 -0.64 0.18
CA ILE A 97 8.89 -1.91 0.16
C ILE A 97 8.65 -2.68 1.49
N HIS A 98 8.74 -2.00 2.63
CA HIS A 98 8.38 -2.61 3.90
C HIS A 98 6.93 -3.11 3.95
N SER A 99 6.01 -2.47 3.23
CA SER A 99 4.62 -2.93 3.17
C SER A 99 4.44 -4.23 2.40
N LEU A 100 5.30 -4.52 1.40
CA LEU A 100 5.29 -5.80 0.67
C LEU A 100 5.41 -6.98 1.64
N LYS A 101 6.38 -6.93 2.57
CA LYS A 101 6.56 -7.98 3.56
C LYS A 101 5.29 -8.23 4.38
N ARG A 102 4.52 -7.16 4.70
CA ARG A 102 3.26 -7.26 5.44
C ARG A 102 2.16 -7.91 4.61
N ILE A 103 2.12 -7.62 3.31
CA ILE A 103 1.19 -8.26 2.40
C ILE A 103 1.58 -9.72 2.19
N ASP A 104 2.87 -10.02 2.01
CA ASP A 104 3.40 -11.39 1.89
C ASP A 104 3.05 -12.22 3.13
N ASP A 105 3.15 -11.63 4.34
CA ASP A 105 2.76 -12.30 5.58
C ASP A 105 1.29 -12.73 5.56
N ILE A 106 0.40 -11.88 5.05
CA ILE A 106 -1.04 -12.17 5.01
C ILE A 106 -1.39 -13.17 3.91
N TYR A 107 -0.87 -12.98 2.69
CA TYR A 107 -1.29 -13.78 1.53
C TYR A 107 -0.48 -15.05 1.32
N LEU A 108 0.77 -15.10 1.78
CA LEU A 108 1.65 -16.24 1.53
C LEU A 108 1.99 -17.04 2.79
N ARG A 109 1.89 -16.43 3.99
CA ARG A 109 2.37 -17.04 5.24
C ARG A 109 1.30 -17.19 6.33
N ASN A 110 0.06 -16.77 6.06
CA ASN A 110 -1.04 -16.81 7.03
C ASN A 110 -2.04 -17.93 6.73
N GLY A 111 -1.58 -19.14 6.55
CA GLY A 111 -2.38 -20.30 6.18
C GLY A 111 -2.03 -20.79 4.78
N PHE A 112 -3.03 -21.02 3.93
CA PHE A 112 -2.80 -21.37 2.52
C PHE A 112 -2.32 -20.16 1.72
N GLU A 113 -1.37 -20.38 0.80
CA GLU A 113 -0.90 -19.35 -0.11
C GLU A 113 -2.03 -18.92 -1.07
N ASP A 114 -2.19 -17.61 -1.20
CA ASP A 114 -3.07 -17.05 -2.24
C ASP A 114 -2.36 -17.13 -3.60
N ILE A 115 -2.81 -18.02 -4.45
CA ILE A 115 -2.17 -18.32 -5.75
C ILE A 115 -2.19 -17.12 -6.71
N TYR A 116 -3.23 -16.27 -6.65
CA TYR A 116 -3.35 -15.10 -7.51
C TYR A 116 -2.36 -14.01 -7.09
N TYR A 117 -2.24 -13.76 -5.78
CA TYR A 117 -1.24 -12.84 -5.27
C TYR A 117 0.18 -13.36 -5.54
N LYS A 118 0.43 -14.65 -5.28
CA LYS A 118 1.73 -15.28 -5.50
C LYS A 118 2.21 -15.10 -6.93
N LYS A 119 1.38 -15.41 -7.93
CA LYS A 119 1.69 -15.22 -9.35
C LYS A 119 2.13 -13.77 -9.68
N MET A 120 1.44 -12.78 -9.14
CA MET A 120 1.77 -11.36 -9.36
C MET A 120 3.05 -10.96 -8.62
N ARG A 121 3.19 -11.40 -7.38
CA ARG A 121 4.31 -11.04 -6.49
C ARG A 121 5.66 -11.59 -6.98
N GLU A 122 5.69 -12.84 -7.44
CA GLU A 122 6.91 -13.51 -7.94
C GLU A 122 7.44 -12.88 -9.23
N ARG A 123 6.59 -12.22 -10.01
CA ARG A 123 6.94 -11.53 -11.25
C ARG A 123 7.27 -10.04 -11.06
N ALA A 124 7.17 -9.53 -9.83
CA ALA A 124 7.38 -8.13 -9.55
C ALA A 124 8.82 -7.86 -9.10
N LYS A 125 9.47 -6.86 -9.71
CA LYS A 125 10.74 -6.28 -9.29
C LYS A 125 10.53 -4.83 -8.84
N PHE A 126 11.40 -4.36 -7.96
CA PHE A 126 11.20 -3.09 -7.28
C PHE A 126 12.39 -2.16 -7.47
N VAL A 127 12.08 -0.94 -7.88
CA VAL A 127 13.04 0.17 -7.96
C VAL A 127 12.78 1.10 -6.77
N LEU A 128 13.76 1.27 -5.91
CA LEU A 128 13.66 2.18 -4.79
C LEU A 128 13.76 3.64 -5.27
N ILE A 129 12.77 4.45 -4.91
CA ILE A 129 12.84 5.91 -4.95
C ILE A 129 13.24 6.40 -3.56
N GLY A 130 14.33 7.13 -3.46
CA GLY A 130 14.76 7.72 -2.20
C GLY A 130 13.78 8.76 -1.64
N CYS A 131 13.88 8.99 -0.34
CA CYS A 131 13.19 10.08 0.34
C CYS A 131 14.24 10.95 1.04
N GLU A 132 14.61 12.07 0.47
CA GLU A 132 15.52 13.04 1.09
C GLU A 132 14.82 13.80 2.23
N LYS A 133 13.52 14.10 2.04
CA LYS A 133 12.69 14.83 2.99
C LYS A 133 11.42 14.03 3.32
N SER A 134 10.91 14.28 4.53
CA SER A 134 9.62 13.75 4.95
C SER A 134 8.48 14.40 4.17
N PHE A 135 7.48 13.61 3.79
CA PHE A 135 6.20 14.18 3.37
C PHE A 135 5.33 14.47 4.59
N GLU A 136 4.39 15.39 4.42
CA GLU A 136 3.35 15.67 5.41
C GLU A 136 2.71 14.37 5.93
N ASN A 137 2.38 14.32 7.20
CA ASN A 137 1.78 13.19 7.90
C ASN A 137 2.59 11.87 7.89
N CYS A 138 3.79 11.82 7.29
CA CYS A 138 4.65 10.64 7.38
C CYS A 138 5.24 10.48 8.79
N PHE A 139 5.29 9.24 9.29
CA PHE A 139 5.93 8.84 10.54
C PHE A 139 6.70 7.51 10.39
N CYS A 140 7.26 7.28 9.20
CA CYS A 140 7.97 6.04 8.88
C CYS A 140 9.23 5.84 9.72
N VAL A 141 9.87 6.91 10.21
CA VAL A 141 11.02 6.82 11.13
C VAL A 141 10.60 6.19 12.45
N SER A 142 9.47 6.63 13.04
CA SER A 142 8.92 6.02 14.27
C SER A 142 8.53 4.56 14.08
N MET A 143 8.23 4.14 12.84
CA MET A 143 7.87 2.76 12.52
C MET A 143 9.06 1.90 12.07
N GLY A 144 10.28 2.47 11.96
CA GLY A 144 11.47 1.78 11.49
C GLY A 144 11.38 1.32 10.02
N THR A 145 10.64 2.06 9.18
CA THR A 145 10.39 1.70 7.77
C THR A 145 10.90 2.76 6.78
N ASN A 146 11.68 3.72 7.28
CA ASN A 146 12.27 4.78 6.49
C ASN A 146 13.48 4.33 5.65
N LYS A 147 14.09 3.21 5.98
CA LYS A 147 15.28 2.65 5.32
C LYS A 147 15.04 1.21 4.89
N THR A 148 15.62 0.81 3.76
CA THR A 148 15.63 -0.57 3.29
C THR A 148 16.80 -0.80 2.34
N ASP A 149 17.26 -2.04 2.27
CA ASP A 149 18.20 -2.55 1.27
C ASP A 149 17.57 -3.63 0.36
N GLU A 150 16.29 -3.93 0.58
CA GLU A 150 15.51 -4.93 -0.14
C GLU A 150 14.93 -4.34 -1.45
N TYR A 151 15.78 -4.02 -2.44
CA TYR A 151 15.37 -3.53 -3.75
C TYR A 151 16.21 -4.17 -4.87
N ASN A 152 15.65 -4.21 -6.09
CA ASN A 152 16.34 -4.69 -7.29
C ASN A 152 17.20 -3.59 -7.91
N ALA A 153 16.74 -2.34 -7.86
CA ALA A 153 17.50 -1.16 -8.25
C ALA A 153 17.10 0.04 -7.41
N TYR A 154 17.96 1.03 -7.33
CA TYR A 154 17.68 2.35 -6.75
C TYR A 154 17.84 3.42 -7.82
N ILE A 155 17.02 4.46 -7.74
CA ILE A 155 17.09 5.63 -8.63
C ILE A 155 17.08 6.94 -7.85
N LYS A 156 17.94 7.85 -8.28
CA LYS A 156 17.95 9.26 -7.88
C LYS A 156 18.06 10.13 -9.11
N VAL A 157 17.23 11.17 -9.18
CA VAL A 157 17.28 12.19 -10.23
C VAL A 157 17.79 13.49 -9.60
N ASP A 158 18.82 14.09 -10.22
CA ASP A 158 19.40 15.36 -9.81
C ASP A 158 19.63 16.23 -11.05
N GLY A 159 18.70 17.12 -11.33
CA GLY A 159 18.66 17.93 -12.54
C GLY A 159 18.57 17.06 -13.80
N GLN A 160 19.63 17.07 -14.62
CA GLN A 160 19.74 16.27 -15.86
C GLN A 160 20.43 14.91 -15.63
N ASP A 161 20.91 14.67 -14.43
CA ASP A 161 21.65 13.46 -14.07
C ASP A 161 20.72 12.45 -13.38
N VAL A 162 20.83 11.19 -13.78
CA VAL A 162 20.13 10.06 -13.16
C VAL A 162 21.16 9.09 -12.62
N TYR A 163 21.09 8.82 -11.34
CA TYR A 163 21.95 7.86 -10.64
C TYR A 163 21.19 6.58 -10.39
N LEU A 164 21.82 5.45 -10.68
CA LEU A 164 21.26 4.12 -10.47
C LEU A 164 22.24 3.27 -9.66
N ASP A 165 21.72 2.58 -8.64
CA ASP A 165 22.36 1.41 -8.03
C ASP A 165 21.55 0.18 -8.43
N ILE A 166 22.14 -0.76 -9.16
CA ILE A 166 21.44 -1.91 -9.74
C ILE A 166 22.02 -3.18 -9.13
N LYS A 167 21.20 -3.88 -8.35
CA LYS A 167 21.54 -5.16 -7.73
C LYS A 167 21.06 -6.36 -8.53
N ASP A 168 20.08 -6.16 -9.42
CA ASP A 168 19.45 -7.21 -10.20
C ASP A 168 20.18 -7.41 -11.54
N GLU A 169 20.71 -8.62 -11.76
CA GLU A 169 21.49 -8.94 -12.96
C GLU A 169 20.68 -8.84 -14.26
N GLU A 170 19.40 -9.19 -14.25
CA GLU A 170 18.56 -9.10 -15.45
C GLU A 170 18.35 -7.63 -15.86
N ILE A 171 18.04 -6.76 -14.89
CA ILE A 171 17.96 -5.31 -15.15
C ILE A 171 19.30 -4.78 -15.68
N ALA A 172 20.42 -5.14 -15.05
CA ALA A 172 21.74 -4.73 -15.44
C ALA A 172 22.06 -5.16 -16.90
N ASN A 173 21.73 -6.38 -17.27
CA ASN A 173 21.96 -6.94 -18.62
C ASN A 173 21.10 -6.24 -19.68
N ILE A 174 19.83 -5.93 -19.39
CA ILE A 174 18.93 -5.25 -20.34
C ILE A 174 19.50 -3.87 -20.72
N ILE A 175 20.08 -3.15 -19.75
CA ILE A 175 20.60 -1.80 -19.97
C ILE A 175 22.12 -1.75 -20.21
N ALA A 176 22.77 -2.90 -20.34
CA ALA A 176 24.25 -2.99 -20.44
C ALA A 176 24.85 -2.19 -21.60
N SER A 177 24.13 -2.11 -22.73
CA SER A 177 24.58 -1.42 -23.95
C SER A 177 24.33 0.09 -23.95
N ILE A 178 23.76 0.65 -22.88
CA ILE A 178 23.51 2.08 -22.77
C ILE A 178 24.77 2.75 -22.23
N GLU A 179 25.14 3.86 -22.83
CA GLU A 179 26.27 4.67 -22.38
C GLU A 179 26.03 5.21 -20.98
N LYS A 180 26.96 4.97 -20.08
CA LYS A 180 26.88 5.32 -18.65
C LYS A 180 28.27 5.65 -18.09
N GLU A 181 28.27 6.48 -17.08
CA GLU A 181 29.43 6.77 -16.24
C GLU A 181 29.32 5.95 -14.95
N GLU A 182 30.38 5.24 -14.57
CA GLU A 182 30.43 4.60 -13.25
C GLU A 182 30.62 5.64 -12.17
N LYS A 183 29.68 5.68 -11.24
CA LYS A 183 29.72 6.60 -10.10
C LYS A 183 29.00 5.95 -8.92
N GLU A 184 29.65 5.97 -7.77
CA GLU A 184 29.08 5.47 -6.52
C GLU A 184 27.87 6.33 -6.12
N VAL A 185 26.80 5.69 -5.74
CA VAL A 185 25.59 6.32 -5.23
C VAL A 185 25.02 5.49 -4.08
N THR A 186 24.53 6.15 -3.05
CA THR A 186 23.84 5.52 -1.91
C THR A 186 22.40 6.02 -1.83
N PRO A 187 21.44 5.18 -1.47
CA PRO A 187 20.06 5.59 -1.33
C PRO A 187 19.86 6.69 -0.29
N ASP A 188 19.05 7.66 -0.65
CA ASP A 188 18.62 8.71 0.27
C ASP A 188 17.46 8.22 1.13
N PHE A 189 17.59 8.39 2.44
CA PHE A 189 16.56 8.01 3.40
C PHE A 189 16.28 9.17 4.35
N VAL A 190 15.00 9.45 4.56
CA VAL A 190 14.55 10.43 5.56
C VAL A 190 15.05 10.01 6.95
N LYS A 191 15.59 10.97 7.70
CA LYS A 191 16.18 10.74 9.04
C LYS A 191 15.21 11.07 10.16
N GLU A 192 14.29 11.99 9.91
CA GLU A 192 13.28 12.46 10.86
C GLU A 192 11.97 12.76 10.14
N ASN A 193 10.87 12.66 10.86
CA ASN A 193 9.55 13.06 10.38
C ASN A 193 9.04 14.23 11.26
N GLU A 194 8.17 15.07 10.70
CA GLU A 194 7.48 16.09 11.48
C GLU A 194 6.52 15.45 12.49
N VAL A 195 5.88 14.36 12.09
CA VAL A 195 4.99 13.57 12.94
C VAL A 195 5.75 12.44 13.61
N ASN A 196 5.73 12.42 14.93
CA ASN A 196 6.31 11.34 15.74
C ASN A 196 5.22 10.49 16.39
N VAL A 197 5.41 9.19 16.37
CA VAL A 197 4.48 8.23 16.95
C VAL A 197 5.19 7.38 17.98
N ASN A 198 4.59 7.29 19.18
CA ASN A 198 5.00 6.40 20.23
C ASN A 198 3.95 5.33 20.49
N ILE A 199 4.32 4.06 20.35
CA ILE A 199 3.46 2.93 20.64
C ILE A 199 3.91 2.33 21.96
N PRO A 200 3.06 2.28 23.01
CA PRO A 200 3.43 1.71 24.30
C PRO A 200 3.91 0.26 24.15
N GLU A 201 5.07 -0.07 24.73
CA GLU A 201 5.61 -1.42 24.71
C GLU A 201 4.68 -2.43 25.41
N ASN A 202 4.02 -1.98 26.48
CA ASN A 202 3.08 -2.75 27.28
C ASN A 202 1.63 -2.64 26.81
N LEU A 203 1.39 -2.25 25.55
CA LEU A 203 0.05 -2.16 24.99
C LEU A 203 -0.67 -3.50 25.15
N SER A 204 -1.87 -3.44 25.72
CA SER A 204 -2.72 -4.61 25.95
C SER A 204 -4.14 -4.41 25.41
N LEU A 205 -4.92 -5.50 25.34
CA LEU A 205 -6.32 -5.44 24.89
C LEU A 205 -7.24 -4.71 25.88
N GLU A 206 -6.82 -4.43 27.10
CA GLU A 206 -7.58 -3.62 28.05
C GLU A 206 -7.91 -2.23 27.47
N VAL A 207 -7.04 -1.67 26.62
CA VAL A 207 -7.31 -0.41 25.92
C VAL A 207 -8.60 -0.42 25.10
N MET A 208 -9.18 -1.59 24.82
CA MET A 208 -10.47 -1.72 24.17
C MET A 208 -11.64 -1.17 25.00
N LYS A 209 -11.45 -1.09 26.32
CA LYS A 209 -12.46 -0.58 27.28
C LYS A 209 -12.44 0.95 27.40
N SER A 210 -11.37 1.62 26.92
CA SER A 210 -11.23 3.06 27.02
C SER A 210 -12.32 3.83 26.30
N THR A 211 -12.74 4.94 26.89
CA THR A 211 -13.72 5.86 26.31
C THR A 211 -13.20 6.64 25.11
N MET A 212 -11.88 6.65 24.87
CA MET A 212 -11.29 7.34 23.70
C MET A 212 -11.91 6.93 22.35
N TRP A 213 -12.46 5.72 22.26
CA TRP A 213 -13.05 5.22 21.02
C TRP A 213 -14.39 5.88 20.68
N ASN A 214 -15.09 6.42 21.68
CA ASN A 214 -16.41 7.06 21.49
C ASN A 214 -16.34 8.30 20.61
N GLU A 215 -15.22 9.04 20.65
CA GLU A 215 -14.96 10.21 19.77
C GLU A 215 -15.21 9.87 18.29
N TYR A 216 -14.87 8.66 17.88
CA TYR A 216 -14.96 8.26 16.46
C TYR A 216 -16.35 7.80 16.03
N ASN A 217 -17.29 7.64 16.94
CA ASN A 217 -18.70 7.41 16.60
C ASN A 217 -19.30 8.63 15.89
N GLU A 218 -18.90 9.81 16.30
CA GLU A 218 -19.35 11.08 15.73
C GLU A 218 -18.46 11.56 14.58
N ARG A 219 -17.15 11.53 14.76
CA ARG A 219 -16.20 12.05 13.79
C ARG A 219 -16.06 11.21 12.54
N CYS A 220 -16.07 9.86 12.64
CA CYS A 220 -15.86 9.00 11.50
C CYS A 220 -17.15 8.80 10.68
N ILE A 221 -17.10 9.07 9.38
CA ILE A 221 -18.23 8.83 8.47
C ILE A 221 -18.25 7.42 7.85
N ALA A 222 -17.37 6.53 8.29
CA ALA A 222 -17.26 5.15 7.82
C ALA A 222 -17.03 4.98 6.31
N CYS A 223 -16.45 5.96 5.63
CA CYS A 223 -16.23 5.95 4.17
C CYS A 223 -15.18 4.93 3.69
N GLY A 224 -14.33 4.42 4.57
CA GLY A 224 -13.31 3.40 4.26
C GLY A 224 -12.09 3.89 3.48
N ARG A 225 -12.01 5.16 3.06
CA ARG A 225 -10.89 5.70 2.26
C ARG A 225 -9.54 5.42 2.87
N CYS A 226 -9.40 5.59 4.19
CA CYS A 226 -8.15 5.34 4.92
C CYS A 226 -7.63 3.90 4.81
N ASN A 227 -8.48 2.91 4.51
CA ASN A 227 -8.08 1.53 4.27
C ASN A 227 -7.72 1.29 2.79
N PHE A 228 -8.44 1.94 1.87
CA PHE A 228 -8.16 1.79 0.44
C PHE A 228 -6.81 2.36 0.05
N VAL A 229 -6.41 3.51 0.59
CA VAL A 229 -5.09 4.11 0.32
C VAL A 229 -3.93 3.41 1.03
N CYS A 230 -4.24 2.65 2.09
CA CYS A 230 -3.21 2.01 2.92
C CYS A 230 -2.50 0.88 2.19
N PRO A 231 -1.16 0.88 2.12
CA PRO A 231 -0.41 -0.18 1.44
C PRO A 231 -0.51 -1.53 2.13
N THR A 232 -0.87 -1.57 3.42
CA THR A 232 -0.92 -2.81 4.21
C THR A 232 -2.34 -3.28 4.56
N CYS A 233 -3.40 -2.61 4.07
CA CYS A 233 -4.77 -3.11 4.22
C CYS A 233 -5.09 -4.11 3.12
N THR A 234 -5.57 -5.29 3.51
CA THR A 234 -5.78 -6.45 2.64
C THR A 234 -7.21 -6.97 2.64
N CYS A 235 -8.14 -6.22 3.25
CA CYS A 235 -9.56 -6.61 3.27
C CYS A 235 -10.14 -6.69 1.86
N PHE A 236 -10.86 -7.76 1.57
CA PHE A 236 -11.56 -7.97 0.31
C PHE A 236 -12.92 -8.65 0.54
N THR A 237 -13.76 -8.63 -0.47
CA THR A 237 -14.98 -9.41 -0.56
C THR A 237 -14.98 -10.21 -1.85
N MET A 238 -15.63 -11.37 -1.82
CA MET A 238 -15.91 -12.18 -3.02
C MET A 238 -17.31 -11.86 -3.53
N GLN A 239 -17.43 -11.74 -4.84
CA GLN A 239 -18.69 -11.47 -5.53
C GLN A 239 -18.87 -12.45 -6.67
N ASP A 240 -20.00 -13.16 -6.66
CA ASP A 240 -20.44 -13.96 -7.78
C ASP A 240 -21.41 -13.13 -8.62
N ILE A 241 -21.09 -12.93 -9.87
CA ILE A 241 -21.87 -12.14 -10.82
C ILE A 241 -22.34 -13.05 -11.93
N THR A 242 -23.66 -13.25 -12.01
CA THR A 242 -24.28 -13.97 -13.11
C THR A 242 -24.61 -13.02 -14.26
N TYR A 243 -24.48 -13.48 -15.49
CA TYR A 243 -24.75 -12.68 -16.66
C TYR A 243 -26.27 -12.65 -16.96
N LYS A 244 -26.76 -11.47 -17.36
CA LYS A 244 -28.20 -11.27 -17.63
C LYS A 244 -28.69 -12.14 -18.78
N ASP A 245 -27.83 -12.31 -19.78
CA ASP A 245 -28.18 -13.04 -21.03
C ASP A 245 -28.03 -14.56 -20.87
N ASN A 246 -27.27 -15.01 -19.91
CA ASN A 246 -27.13 -16.42 -19.53
C ASN A 246 -26.98 -16.56 -18.02
N LYS A 247 -28.08 -16.89 -17.34
CA LYS A 247 -28.11 -17.01 -15.88
C LYS A 247 -27.28 -18.18 -15.33
N ASN A 248 -26.86 -19.09 -16.18
CA ASN A 248 -26.05 -20.25 -15.83
C ASN A 248 -24.55 -19.98 -16.04
N ALA A 249 -24.18 -18.78 -16.52
CA ALA A 249 -22.82 -18.35 -16.67
C ALA A 249 -22.54 -17.10 -15.86
N GLY A 250 -21.32 -16.97 -15.37
CA GLY A 250 -20.91 -15.85 -14.56
C GLY A 250 -19.42 -15.81 -14.29
N GLU A 251 -19.06 -14.95 -13.36
CA GLU A 251 -17.69 -14.81 -12.89
C GLU A 251 -17.64 -14.61 -11.39
N ARG A 252 -16.58 -15.14 -10.76
CA ARG A 252 -16.23 -14.82 -9.39
C ARG A 252 -15.16 -13.77 -9.35
N ARG A 253 -15.44 -12.69 -8.63
CA ARG A 253 -14.54 -11.54 -8.46
C ARG A 253 -14.07 -11.42 -7.02
N ARG A 254 -12.81 -11.05 -6.86
CA ARG A 254 -12.29 -10.47 -5.63
C ARG A 254 -12.28 -8.96 -5.77
N VAL A 255 -12.86 -8.25 -4.81
CA VAL A 255 -12.95 -6.79 -4.81
C VAL A 255 -12.44 -6.26 -3.47
N TRP A 256 -11.63 -5.20 -3.48
CA TRP A 256 -11.20 -4.58 -2.24
C TRP A 256 -12.39 -4.18 -1.39
N ALA A 257 -12.23 -4.36 -0.10
CA ALA A 257 -13.22 -3.97 0.90
C ALA A 257 -12.56 -3.19 2.04
N SER A 258 -13.37 -2.70 2.96
CA SER A 258 -12.88 -1.97 4.11
C SER A 258 -13.62 -2.39 5.38
N CYS A 259 -12.88 -2.72 6.41
CA CYS A 259 -13.43 -3.00 7.73
C CYS A 259 -14.15 -1.80 8.38
N HIS A 260 -14.04 -0.61 7.78
CA HIS A 260 -14.77 0.60 8.19
C HIS A 260 -16.14 0.75 7.52
N VAL A 261 -16.34 0.16 6.35
CA VAL A 261 -17.60 0.27 5.61
C VAL A 261 -18.65 -0.61 6.27
N ASP A 262 -19.88 -0.11 6.32
CA ASP A 262 -21.02 -0.87 6.84
C ASP A 262 -21.27 -2.12 5.98
N GLY A 263 -21.73 -3.17 6.60
CA GLY A 263 -21.98 -4.45 5.96
C GLY A 263 -20.77 -5.38 5.86
N TYR A 264 -19.53 -4.88 5.94
CA TYR A 264 -18.33 -5.72 5.78
C TYR A 264 -18.21 -6.84 6.83
N THR A 265 -18.68 -6.59 8.05
CA THR A 265 -18.65 -7.58 9.16
C THR A 265 -20.00 -8.19 9.45
N ASP A 266 -20.98 -8.01 8.57
CA ASP A 266 -22.30 -8.59 8.72
C ASP A 266 -22.26 -10.09 8.41
N MET A 267 -23.00 -10.84 9.22
CA MET A 267 -23.13 -12.28 9.12
C MET A 267 -24.57 -12.66 8.79
N ALA A 268 -24.74 -13.89 8.37
CA ALA A 268 -26.08 -14.48 8.21
C ALA A 268 -26.91 -14.29 9.49
N GLY A 269 -28.18 -13.93 9.33
CA GLY A 269 -29.09 -13.64 10.45
C GLY A 269 -29.02 -12.19 10.96
N GLY A 270 -28.32 -11.28 10.26
CA GLY A 270 -28.27 -9.84 10.57
C GLY A 270 -27.39 -9.48 11.76
N HIS A 271 -26.50 -10.38 12.19
CA HIS A 271 -25.49 -10.07 13.20
C HIS A 271 -24.33 -9.28 12.61
N SER A 272 -23.88 -8.23 13.30
CA SER A 272 -22.65 -7.52 12.97
C SER A 272 -21.75 -7.40 14.19
N PHE A 273 -20.46 -7.75 14.03
CA PHE A 273 -19.50 -7.68 15.13
C PHE A 273 -19.10 -6.25 15.51
N ARG A 274 -19.26 -5.29 14.60
CA ARG A 274 -18.83 -3.89 14.79
C ARG A 274 -19.86 -2.96 14.18
N LYS A 275 -20.85 -2.59 15.01
CA LYS A 275 -21.94 -1.68 14.60
C LYS A 275 -21.51 -0.22 14.65
N GLU A 276 -20.74 0.14 15.69
CA GLU A 276 -20.31 1.51 15.93
C GLU A 276 -19.02 1.85 15.20
N LYS A 277 -18.87 3.08 14.75
CA LYS A 277 -17.69 3.58 14.04
C LYS A 277 -16.44 3.59 14.91
N GLY A 278 -16.59 3.91 16.21
CA GLY A 278 -15.53 3.81 17.21
C GLY A 278 -14.99 2.38 17.35
N GLN A 279 -15.85 1.36 17.31
CA GLN A 279 -15.43 -0.04 17.30
C GLN A 279 -14.63 -0.41 16.04
N LYS A 280 -15.02 0.13 14.88
CA LYS A 280 -14.30 -0.05 13.61
C LYS A 280 -12.93 0.62 13.66
N MET A 281 -12.85 1.85 14.20
CA MET A 281 -11.58 2.56 14.38
C MET A 281 -10.66 1.83 15.35
N ARG A 282 -11.17 1.38 16.49
CA ARG A 282 -10.45 0.55 17.46
C ARG A 282 -9.87 -0.70 16.82
N PHE A 283 -10.68 -1.42 16.06
CA PHE A 283 -10.22 -2.62 15.35
C PHE A 283 -9.10 -2.31 14.36
N LYS A 284 -9.27 -1.29 13.52
CA LYS A 284 -8.21 -0.86 12.59
C LYS A 284 -6.92 -0.55 13.32
N THR A 285 -7.00 0.21 14.42
CA THR A 285 -5.83 0.66 15.16
C THR A 285 -5.11 -0.53 15.80
N LEU A 286 -5.82 -1.36 16.56
CA LEU A 286 -5.21 -2.52 17.24
C LEU A 286 -4.69 -3.55 16.25
N HIS A 287 -5.40 -3.78 15.14
CA HIS A 287 -4.91 -4.65 14.07
C HIS A 287 -3.54 -4.19 13.52
N LYS A 288 -3.33 -2.87 13.39
CA LYS A 288 -2.09 -2.28 12.85
C LYS A 288 -0.93 -2.27 13.85
N VAL A 289 -1.19 -2.07 15.13
CA VAL A 289 -0.11 -1.84 16.11
C VAL A 289 -0.04 -2.89 17.20
N TYR A 290 -1.02 -3.76 17.36
CA TYR A 290 -1.06 -4.80 18.37
C TYR A 290 -1.14 -6.21 17.78
N ASP A 291 -2.28 -6.59 17.16
CA ASP A 291 -2.55 -7.98 16.72
C ASP A 291 -1.50 -8.51 15.77
N TYR A 292 -1.14 -7.71 14.77
CA TYR A 292 -0.15 -8.09 13.78
C TYR A 292 1.24 -8.23 14.41
N LYS A 293 1.64 -7.30 15.28
CA LYS A 293 2.92 -7.36 15.99
C LYS A 293 3.00 -8.60 16.88
N LYS A 294 1.90 -8.96 17.55
CA LYS A 294 1.84 -10.18 18.38
C LYS A 294 2.13 -11.45 17.57
N LYS A 295 1.70 -11.49 16.31
CA LYS A 295 1.91 -12.64 15.43
C LYS A 295 3.25 -12.63 14.72
N TRP A 296 3.69 -11.47 14.22
CA TRP A 296 4.80 -11.34 13.28
C TRP A 296 6.05 -10.65 13.84
N GLY A 297 5.97 -10.10 15.07
CA GLY A 297 7.08 -9.44 15.75
C GLY A 297 7.31 -7.97 15.38
N TYR A 298 6.59 -7.43 14.40
CA TYR A 298 6.67 -6.02 13.97
C TYR A 298 5.30 -5.46 13.61
N HIS A 299 5.17 -4.13 13.60
CA HIS A 299 3.88 -3.49 13.33
C HIS A 299 3.44 -3.62 11.87
N MET A 300 2.14 -3.72 11.64
CA MET A 300 1.56 -3.72 10.30
C MET A 300 1.61 -2.33 9.66
N CYS A 301 1.48 -1.27 10.46
CA CYS A 301 1.61 0.10 9.97
C CYS A 301 3.06 0.37 9.54
N VAL A 302 3.22 1.08 8.42
CA VAL A 302 4.52 1.49 7.87
C VAL A 302 4.74 3.00 7.95
N GLY A 303 3.87 3.74 8.61
CA GLY A 303 4.04 5.18 8.85
C GLY A 303 3.99 6.06 7.59
N CYS A 304 3.34 5.62 6.50
CA CYS A 304 3.31 6.37 5.24
C CYS A 304 2.37 7.59 5.23
N GLY A 305 1.55 7.81 6.26
CA GLY A 305 0.67 8.96 6.43
C GLY A 305 -0.55 9.05 5.49
N ARG A 306 -0.66 8.22 4.45
CA ARG A 306 -1.75 8.32 3.45
C ARG A 306 -3.16 8.28 4.03
N CYS A 307 -3.36 7.58 5.16
CA CYS A 307 -4.68 7.52 5.80
C CYS A 307 -5.08 8.86 6.42
N ASP A 308 -4.11 9.66 6.83
CA ASP A 308 -4.32 11.01 7.38
C ASP A 308 -4.56 11.99 6.23
N ASP A 309 -3.77 11.90 5.15
CA ASP A 309 -3.92 12.73 3.95
C ASP A 309 -5.31 12.63 3.29
N ILE A 310 -5.89 11.42 3.27
CA ILE A 310 -7.13 11.17 2.53
C ILE A 310 -8.41 11.35 3.37
N CYS A 311 -8.29 11.52 4.67
CA CYS A 311 -9.45 11.55 5.55
C CYS A 311 -10.25 12.85 5.39
N PRO A 312 -11.52 12.81 4.92
CA PRO A 312 -12.32 14.03 4.75
C PRO A 312 -12.74 14.66 6.10
N GLU A 313 -12.65 13.90 7.18
CA GLU A 313 -12.95 14.34 8.54
C GLU A 313 -11.68 14.69 9.34
N TYR A 314 -10.53 14.78 8.68
CA TYR A 314 -9.24 15.12 9.28
C TYR A 314 -8.92 14.28 10.53
N ILE A 315 -9.28 12.99 10.50
CA ILE A 315 -8.93 12.03 11.55
C ILE A 315 -7.50 11.58 11.32
N SER A 316 -6.60 11.94 12.24
CA SER A 316 -5.21 11.54 12.19
C SER A 316 -5.01 10.19 12.87
N PHE A 317 -4.48 9.23 12.12
CA PHE A 317 -4.14 7.89 12.63
C PHE A 317 -2.94 7.94 13.58
N SER A 318 -1.96 8.79 13.30
CA SER A 318 -0.80 9.02 14.18
C SER A 318 -1.25 9.55 15.55
N THR A 319 -2.18 10.50 15.57
CA THR A 319 -2.79 11.00 16.82
C THR A 319 -3.54 9.89 17.57
N ILE A 320 -4.29 9.02 16.87
CA ILE A 320 -4.97 7.89 17.51
C ILE A 320 -3.96 6.98 18.20
N VAL A 321 -2.86 6.67 17.55
CA VAL A 321 -1.81 5.81 18.13
C VAL A 321 -1.16 6.46 19.35
N ASN A 322 -0.89 7.75 19.31
CA ASN A 322 -0.32 8.50 20.43
C ASN A 322 -1.28 8.61 21.64
N LYS A 323 -2.59 8.50 21.44
CA LYS A 323 -3.58 8.45 22.53
C LYS A 323 -3.59 7.11 23.29
N LEU A 324 -2.99 6.04 22.76
CA LEU A 324 -3.08 4.70 23.36
C LEU A 324 -2.49 4.61 24.76
N GLU A 325 -1.40 5.34 25.05
CA GLU A 325 -0.81 5.36 26.39
C GLU A 325 -1.75 5.97 27.43
N GLY A 326 -2.36 7.11 27.10
CA GLY A 326 -3.38 7.74 27.95
C GLY A 326 -4.59 6.85 28.15
N ALA A 327 -5.06 6.17 27.10
CA ALA A 327 -6.16 5.23 27.16
C ALA A 327 -5.87 4.00 28.04
N MET A 328 -4.65 3.49 28.02
CA MET A 328 -4.21 2.43 28.92
C MET A 328 -4.22 2.86 30.39
N ASN A 329 -3.80 4.10 30.67
CA ASN A 329 -3.80 4.66 32.01
C ASN A 329 -5.22 4.95 32.52
N GLU A 330 -6.13 5.43 31.65
CA GLU A 330 -7.55 5.61 31.96
C GLU A 330 -8.17 4.29 32.45
N VAL A 331 -7.97 3.20 31.70
CA VAL A 331 -8.55 1.91 32.06
C VAL A 331 -8.02 1.38 33.37
N LYS A 332 -6.71 1.46 33.61
CA LYS A 332 -6.08 1.02 34.87
C LYS A 332 -6.59 1.78 36.10
N ASN A 333 -6.97 3.04 35.95
CA ASN A 333 -7.46 3.87 37.05
C ASN A 333 -8.96 3.62 37.33
N ASN A 334 -9.67 2.98 36.40
CA ASN A 334 -11.10 2.68 36.51
C ASN A 334 -11.39 1.22 36.96
N ASP A 335 -10.37 0.34 36.94
CA ASP A 335 -10.40 -1.01 37.52
C ASP A 335 -9.98 -0.98 39.00
#